data_86952203e9d88219035e915e22c07df0
#
_entry.id   86952203e9d88219035e915e22c07df0
#
_cell.length_a   1.000
_cell.length_b   1.000
_cell.length_c   1.000
_cell.angle_alpha   90.00
_cell.angle_beta   90.00
_cell.angle_gamma   90.00
#
_symmetry.space_group_name_H-M   'P 1'
#
loop_
_entity.id
_entity.type
_entity.pdbx_description
1 polymer ?
#
loop_
_entity_poly.entity_id
_entity_poly.type
_entity_poly.pdbx_seq_one_letter_code
_entity_poly.pdbx_strand_id
1 'polypeptide(L)'
;SLVTAKAALEHSKKILEMSPILCQASPTLIPRVTQLLEQNSNYLVHEYLNQDWHPMFFAQLEKWLEPAKLSYACSAKYLDDFSGCLFTPEQVEFINQIQNKSFAQTVKDYMLNKQFRCDYWVKGSLALSQAEVIEQWKKLRIILIINRGDIVKSISNTLTTNLLDEIFDPILDILSDYQIHSVADLLERLENKVEINTIFTALAILFGKKDIRLVQDDDIIAQVKPRCDTLNRYLISKVKDFGDIGKIAASPVTGEGFLLTEFEALCILANQSKIDQDKWTDFIWDIFKTKNRLMIKDGKTLTEEKENLAEIERNKNLFIEKRLKIFQSLGIID
;
A
#
# COMPACT_ATOMS: atom_id res chain seq x y z
N SER A 1 12.33 -21.28 20.54
CA SER A 1 11.15 -21.88 19.88
C SER A 1 10.01 -20.90 19.82
N LEU A 2 9.13 -21.04 18.83
CA LEU A 2 7.96 -20.15 18.63
C LEU A 2 7.00 -20.13 19.84
N VAL A 3 6.88 -21.25 20.54
CA VAL A 3 6.11 -21.39 21.79
C VAL A 3 6.72 -20.56 22.90
N THR A 4 8.04 -20.50 22.97
CA THR A 4 8.79 -19.74 23.98
C THR A 4 8.58 -18.23 23.83
N ALA A 5 8.43 -17.71 22.61
CA ALA A 5 8.21 -16.28 22.37
C ALA A 5 6.87 -15.79 22.94
N LYS A 6 5.77 -16.51 22.69
CA LYS A 6 4.46 -16.17 23.26
C LYS A 6 4.45 -16.31 24.79
N ALA A 7 5.03 -17.38 25.31
CA ALA A 7 5.14 -17.56 26.76
C ALA A 7 5.95 -16.43 27.45
N ALA A 8 7.03 -15.95 26.80
CA ALA A 8 7.80 -14.81 27.29
C ALA A 8 6.95 -13.51 27.31
N LEU A 9 6.18 -13.24 26.25
CA LEU A 9 5.28 -12.09 26.20
C LEU A 9 4.15 -12.17 27.23
N GLU A 10 3.56 -13.37 27.45
CA GLU A 10 2.55 -13.58 28.50
C GLU A 10 3.13 -13.31 29.88
N HIS A 11 4.36 -13.77 30.13
CA HIS A 11 5.06 -13.50 31.38
C HIS A 11 5.35 -12.00 31.55
N SER A 12 5.81 -11.33 30.49
CA SER A 12 6.04 -9.88 30.50
C SER A 12 4.75 -9.12 30.79
N LYS A 13 3.61 -9.53 30.20
CA LYS A 13 2.30 -8.96 30.47
C LYS A 13 1.94 -9.06 31.96
N LYS A 14 2.12 -10.24 32.56
CA LYS A 14 1.87 -10.44 34.00
C LYS A 14 2.73 -9.53 34.87
N ILE A 15 4.01 -9.33 34.53
CA ILE A 15 4.90 -8.42 35.25
C ILE A 15 4.37 -6.98 35.14
N LEU A 16 3.96 -6.53 33.97
CA LEU A 16 3.38 -5.20 33.76
C LEU A 16 2.09 -5.01 34.57
N GLU A 17 1.19 -5.99 34.56
CA GLU A 17 -0.06 -5.97 35.36
C GLU A 17 0.20 -5.84 36.87
N MET A 18 1.32 -6.39 37.36
CA MET A 18 1.77 -6.26 38.75
C MET A 18 2.60 -4.98 39.02
N SER A 19 2.81 -4.14 38.01
CA SER A 19 3.64 -2.92 38.09
C SER A 19 2.81 -1.66 37.87
N PRO A 20 1.93 -1.27 38.82
CA PRO A 20 0.96 -0.18 38.62
C PRO A 20 1.63 1.18 38.33
N ILE A 21 2.81 1.44 38.95
CA ILE A 21 3.56 2.70 38.73
C ILE A 21 4.05 2.81 37.30
N LEU A 22 4.62 1.73 36.73
CA LEU A 22 5.10 1.70 35.35
C LEU A 22 3.94 1.85 34.37
N CYS A 23 2.82 1.19 34.61
CA CYS A 23 1.62 1.29 33.78
C CYS A 23 0.92 2.65 33.85
N GLN A 24 0.97 3.33 34.99
CA GLN A 24 0.52 4.71 35.11
C GLN A 24 1.39 5.68 34.30
N ALA A 25 2.72 5.50 34.34
CA ALA A 25 3.67 6.30 33.54
C ALA A 25 3.57 6.01 32.02
N SER A 26 3.17 4.80 31.63
CA SER A 26 3.07 4.36 30.23
C SER A 26 1.81 3.52 30.00
N PRO A 27 0.62 4.12 29.91
CA PRO A 27 -0.68 3.41 29.85
C PRO A 27 -0.81 2.51 28.60
N THR A 28 0.00 2.74 27.57
CA THR A 28 -0.04 2.01 26.30
C THR A 28 0.71 0.67 26.33
N LEU A 29 1.48 0.38 27.37
CA LEU A 29 2.32 -0.83 27.43
C LEU A 29 1.49 -2.13 27.43
N ILE A 30 0.51 -2.25 28.31
CA ILE A 30 -0.32 -3.47 28.39
C ILE A 30 -1.13 -3.68 27.10
N PRO A 31 -1.84 -2.68 26.54
CA PRO A 31 -2.50 -2.81 25.24
C PRO A 31 -1.53 -3.26 24.13
N ARG A 32 -0.32 -2.70 24.09
CA ARG A 32 0.69 -3.06 23.09
C ARG A 32 1.15 -4.52 23.22
N VAL A 33 1.48 -4.98 24.42
CA VAL A 33 1.87 -6.39 24.65
C VAL A 33 0.71 -7.33 24.34
N THR A 34 -0.53 -6.94 24.64
CA THR A 34 -1.72 -7.73 24.30
C THR A 34 -1.87 -7.86 22.79
N GLN A 35 -1.71 -6.78 22.04
CA GLN A 35 -1.73 -6.79 20.57
C GLN A 35 -0.61 -7.66 19.98
N LEU A 36 0.59 -7.65 20.59
CA LEU A 36 1.69 -8.51 20.15
C LEU A 36 1.38 -10.00 20.32
N LEU A 37 0.66 -10.41 21.37
CA LEU A 37 0.24 -11.80 21.58
C LEU A 37 -0.66 -12.35 20.47
N GLU A 38 -1.37 -11.47 19.76
CA GLU A 38 -2.23 -11.83 18.62
C GLU A 38 -1.44 -12.03 17.33
N GLN A 39 -0.17 -11.58 17.28
CA GLN A 39 0.66 -11.66 16.10
C GLN A 39 1.17 -13.09 15.83
N ASN A 40 1.58 -13.33 14.59
CA ASN A 40 2.24 -14.58 14.21
C ASN A 40 3.55 -14.76 14.98
N SER A 41 3.79 -15.96 15.52
CA SER A 41 4.98 -16.24 16.36
C SER A 41 6.30 -16.08 15.58
N ASN A 42 6.33 -16.39 14.26
CA ASN A 42 7.52 -16.16 13.44
C ASN A 42 7.83 -14.66 13.34
N TYR A 43 6.82 -13.84 13.12
CA TYR A 43 6.95 -12.39 13.11
C TYR A 43 7.53 -11.86 14.42
N LEU A 44 6.98 -12.32 15.56
CA LEU A 44 7.48 -11.90 16.88
C LEU A 44 8.95 -12.24 17.10
N VAL A 45 9.38 -13.44 16.70
CA VAL A 45 10.78 -13.87 16.87
C VAL A 45 11.72 -13.02 16.02
N HIS A 46 11.37 -12.76 14.76
CA HIS A 46 12.23 -12.03 13.84
C HIS A 46 12.23 -10.52 14.08
N GLU A 47 11.12 -9.94 14.50
CA GLU A 47 10.99 -8.47 14.66
C GLU A 47 11.33 -7.98 16.07
N TYR A 48 11.02 -8.76 17.12
CA TYR A 48 11.16 -8.29 18.49
C TYR A 48 12.21 -9.03 19.32
N LEU A 49 12.56 -10.26 18.95
CA LEU A 49 13.51 -11.08 19.68
C LEU A 49 14.81 -11.31 18.89
N ASN A 50 15.05 -10.50 17.88
CA ASN A 50 16.28 -10.51 17.12
C ASN A 50 17.42 -9.94 17.97
N GLN A 51 18.53 -10.66 18.10
CA GLN A 51 19.71 -10.24 18.86
C GLN A 51 20.37 -8.99 18.26
N ASP A 52 20.30 -8.82 16.93
CA ASP A 52 20.90 -7.72 16.19
C ASP A 52 19.90 -6.57 15.92
N TRP A 53 18.91 -6.41 16.79
CA TRP A 53 17.94 -5.32 16.68
C TRP A 53 18.50 -4.05 17.34
N HIS A 54 18.89 -3.09 16.49
CA HIS A 54 19.47 -1.79 16.90
C HIS A 54 18.61 -0.62 16.43
N PRO A 55 17.56 -0.22 17.17
CA PRO A 55 16.81 0.99 16.88
C PRO A 55 17.72 2.22 16.91
N MET A 56 17.57 3.13 15.95
CA MET A 56 18.40 4.30 15.84
C MET A 56 17.60 5.52 15.40
N PHE A 57 18.08 6.71 15.78
CA PHE A 57 17.53 7.96 15.31
C PHE A 57 18.02 8.29 13.90
N PHE A 58 17.27 9.13 13.17
CA PHE A 58 17.64 9.57 11.84
C PHE A 58 19.09 10.11 11.75
N ALA A 59 19.44 11.02 12.66
CA ALA A 59 20.79 11.60 12.68
C ALA A 59 21.92 10.57 12.89
N GLN A 60 21.65 9.49 13.60
CA GLN A 60 22.60 8.41 13.80
C GLN A 60 22.76 7.57 12.53
N LEU A 61 21.67 7.25 11.84
CA LEU A 61 21.69 6.55 10.56
C LEU A 61 22.43 7.38 9.50
N GLU A 62 22.13 8.67 9.40
CA GLU A 62 22.82 9.58 8.48
C GLU A 62 24.33 9.54 8.68
N LYS A 63 24.79 9.66 9.93
CA LYS A 63 26.22 9.55 10.29
C LYS A 63 26.84 8.21 9.89
N TRP A 64 26.09 7.10 10.00
CA TRP A 64 26.58 5.80 9.60
C TRP A 64 26.69 5.62 8.08
N LEU A 65 25.84 6.31 7.33
CA LEU A 65 25.81 6.27 5.87
C LEU A 65 26.79 7.26 5.20
N GLU A 66 27.25 8.27 5.94
CA GLU A 66 28.18 9.30 5.44
C GLU A 66 29.46 8.71 4.82
N PRO A 67 30.17 7.72 5.42
CA PRO A 67 31.35 7.12 4.82
C PRO A 67 31.09 6.48 3.45
N ALA A 68 29.85 6.02 3.20
CA ALA A 68 29.43 5.48 1.90
C ALA A 68 29.05 6.59 0.90
N LYS A 69 29.15 7.87 1.31
CA LYS A 69 28.73 9.06 0.52
C LYS A 69 27.25 9.05 0.16
N LEU A 70 26.43 8.49 1.03
CA LEU A 70 25.00 8.50 0.90
C LEU A 70 24.41 9.71 1.63
N SER A 71 23.50 10.42 0.98
CA SER A 71 22.75 11.53 1.54
C SER A 71 21.25 11.27 1.47
N TYR A 72 20.51 11.74 2.45
CA TYR A 72 19.05 11.63 2.47
C TYR A 72 18.43 12.41 1.31
N ALA A 73 17.56 11.78 0.56
CA ALA A 73 16.81 12.40 -0.53
C ALA A 73 15.38 12.77 -0.09
N CYS A 74 14.59 11.78 0.29
CA CYS A 74 13.20 11.96 0.72
C CYS A 74 12.70 10.70 1.42
N SER A 75 11.50 10.75 2.00
CA SER A 75 10.81 9.56 2.45
C SER A 75 10.33 8.71 1.26
N ALA A 76 10.45 7.38 1.35
CA ALA A 76 9.82 6.46 0.43
C ALA A 76 8.29 6.36 0.66
N LYS A 77 7.81 6.88 1.77
CA LYS A 77 6.38 7.10 2.04
C LYS A 77 6.06 8.55 1.70
N TYR A 78 5.69 8.81 0.45
CA TYR A 78 5.52 10.16 -0.08
C TYR A 78 4.65 11.08 0.78
N LEU A 79 3.63 10.56 1.47
CA LEU A 79 2.82 11.37 2.39
C LEU A 79 3.57 11.91 3.61
N ASP A 80 4.71 11.32 3.97
CA ASP A 80 5.54 11.81 5.08
C ASP A 80 6.20 13.18 4.77
N ASP A 81 6.26 13.57 3.50
CA ASP A 81 6.81 14.87 3.08
C ASP A 81 5.73 15.97 2.98
N PHE A 82 4.44 15.63 3.15
CA PHE A 82 3.34 16.61 3.15
C PHE A 82 3.04 17.12 4.57
N SER A 83 3.72 18.20 4.94
CA SER A 83 3.62 18.81 6.28
C SER A 83 2.18 19.13 6.70
N GLY A 84 1.34 19.60 5.78
CA GLY A 84 -0.06 19.95 6.07
C GLY A 84 -0.96 18.79 6.50
N CYS A 85 -0.53 17.53 6.28
CA CYS A 85 -1.25 16.34 6.73
C CYS A 85 -0.68 15.77 8.04
N LEU A 86 0.47 16.28 8.48
CA LEU A 86 1.25 15.72 9.58
C LEU A 86 1.36 16.67 10.77
N PHE A 87 1.51 17.96 10.50
CA PHE A 87 1.88 18.98 11.48
C PHE A 87 0.90 20.14 11.47
N THR A 88 0.67 20.73 12.64
CA THR A 88 -0.04 22.00 12.73
C THR A 88 0.80 23.14 12.14
N PRO A 89 0.19 24.28 11.75
CA PRO A 89 0.95 25.44 11.25
C PRO A 89 2.07 25.88 12.20
N GLU A 90 1.82 25.87 13.52
CA GLU A 90 2.81 26.20 14.54
C GLU A 90 4.00 25.23 14.56
N GLN A 91 3.72 23.91 14.42
CA GLN A 91 4.77 22.90 14.32
C GLN A 91 5.59 23.05 13.04
N VAL A 92 4.95 23.38 11.91
CA VAL A 92 5.65 23.65 10.63
C VAL A 92 6.56 24.85 10.78
N GLU A 93 6.09 25.95 11.39
CA GLU A 93 6.89 27.14 11.63
C GLU A 93 8.12 26.83 12.49
N PHE A 94 7.91 26.09 13.59
CA PHE A 94 9.02 25.66 14.46
C PHE A 94 10.06 24.81 13.71
N ILE A 95 9.61 23.82 12.93
CA ILE A 95 10.52 22.96 12.14
C ILE A 95 11.32 23.78 11.12
N ASN A 96 10.70 24.77 10.46
CA ASN A 96 11.35 25.63 9.47
C ASN A 96 12.43 26.55 10.05
N GLN A 97 12.39 26.85 11.34
CA GLN A 97 13.41 27.61 12.05
C GLN A 97 14.70 26.79 12.31
N ILE A 98 14.63 25.47 12.19
CA ILE A 98 15.77 24.57 12.45
C ILE A 98 16.70 24.55 11.25
N GLN A 99 17.88 25.16 11.37
CA GLN A 99 18.87 25.22 10.29
C GLN A 99 19.49 23.85 9.95
N ASN A 100 19.76 23.04 10.97
CA ASN A 100 20.31 21.69 10.78
C ASN A 100 19.23 20.72 10.29
N LYS A 101 19.32 20.35 8.99
CA LYS A 101 18.33 19.48 8.34
C LYS A 101 18.21 18.09 9.00
N SER A 102 19.33 17.52 9.44
CA SER A 102 19.33 16.23 10.13
C SER A 102 18.59 16.31 11.47
N PHE A 103 18.83 17.38 12.22
CA PHE A 103 18.12 17.63 13.46
C PHE A 103 16.62 17.88 13.23
N ALA A 104 16.29 18.63 12.17
CA ALA A 104 14.89 18.85 11.79
C ALA A 104 14.16 17.54 11.50
N GLN A 105 14.78 16.55 10.83
CA GLN A 105 14.22 15.22 10.61
C GLN A 105 14.00 14.47 11.93
N THR A 106 14.98 14.52 12.84
CA THR A 106 14.85 13.91 14.17
C THR A 106 13.70 14.53 14.97
N VAL A 107 13.55 15.86 14.92
CA VAL A 107 12.44 16.58 15.58
C VAL A 107 11.09 16.17 15.00
N LYS A 108 10.97 16.05 13.66
CA LYS A 108 9.77 15.53 13.01
C LYS A 108 9.41 14.13 13.52
N ASP A 109 10.40 13.24 13.64
CA ASP A 109 10.19 11.89 14.15
C ASP A 109 9.66 11.88 15.59
N TYR A 110 10.17 12.75 16.44
CA TYR A 110 9.67 12.92 17.81
C TYR A 110 8.24 13.45 17.85
N MET A 111 7.95 14.49 17.07
CA MET A 111 6.58 15.06 17.01
C MET A 111 5.53 14.05 16.54
N LEU A 112 5.91 13.15 15.62
CA LEU A 112 5.02 12.11 15.06
C LEU A 112 5.06 10.79 15.83
N ASN A 113 5.91 10.66 16.83
CA ASN A 113 6.22 9.37 17.47
C ASN A 113 6.53 8.30 16.42
N LYS A 114 7.38 8.63 15.44
CA LYS A 114 7.66 7.81 14.27
C LYS A 114 8.37 6.52 14.69
N GLN A 115 7.71 5.38 14.48
CA GLN A 115 8.24 4.07 14.87
C GLN A 115 9.15 3.46 13.79
N PHE A 116 8.82 3.70 12.52
CA PHE A 116 9.53 3.14 11.38
C PHE A 116 9.64 4.18 10.27
N ARG A 117 10.84 4.29 9.71
CA ARG A 117 11.11 5.09 8.51
C ARG A 117 11.39 4.17 7.32
N CYS A 118 11.01 4.63 6.14
CA CYS A 118 11.45 4.09 4.86
C CYS A 118 11.92 5.29 4.05
N ASP A 119 13.23 5.38 3.82
CA ASP A 119 13.85 6.57 3.25
C ASP A 119 14.67 6.22 2.00
N TYR A 120 14.73 7.15 1.04
CA TYR A 120 15.68 7.09 -0.07
C TYR A 120 16.98 7.79 0.32
N TRP A 121 18.06 7.04 0.20
CA TRP A 121 19.42 7.53 0.36
C TRP A 121 20.16 7.43 -0.97
N VAL A 122 20.74 8.54 -1.45
CA VAL A 122 21.33 8.60 -2.78
C VAL A 122 22.81 8.97 -2.69
N LYS A 123 23.61 8.43 -3.62
CA LYS A 123 25.03 8.71 -3.74
C LYS A 123 25.24 9.74 -4.83
N GLY A 124 25.90 10.86 -4.48
CA GLY A 124 26.22 11.89 -5.45
C GLY A 124 24.99 12.57 -6.05
N SER A 125 24.03 12.95 -5.19
CA SER A 125 22.81 13.67 -5.63
C SER A 125 23.16 15.00 -6.27
N LEU A 126 22.55 15.28 -7.44
CA LEU A 126 22.57 16.58 -8.10
C LEU A 126 21.20 17.24 -7.92
N ALA A 127 21.20 18.48 -7.47
CA ALA A 127 19.99 19.27 -7.41
C ALA A 127 19.56 19.65 -8.84
N LEU A 128 18.32 19.29 -9.20
CA LEU A 128 17.73 19.71 -10.46
C LEU A 128 17.19 21.13 -10.35
N SER A 129 17.27 21.91 -11.43
CA SER A 129 16.52 23.14 -11.58
C SER A 129 15.02 22.89 -11.65
N GLN A 130 14.20 23.89 -11.39
CA GLN A 130 12.75 23.74 -11.47
C GLN A 130 12.27 23.31 -12.87
N ALA A 131 12.91 23.81 -13.93
CA ALA A 131 12.61 23.40 -15.30
C ALA A 131 12.90 21.90 -15.54
N GLU A 132 14.05 21.42 -15.05
CA GLU A 132 14.41 20.02 -15.15
C GLU A 132 13.45 19.12 -14.34
N VAL A 133 13.02 19.56 -13.16
CA VAL A 133 12.01 18.85 -12.35
C VAL A 133 10.70 18.70 -13.14
N ILE A 134 10.20 19.77 -13.76
CA ILE A 134 8.99 19.74 -14.60
C ILE A 134 9.16 18.74 -15.75
N GLU A 135 10.30 18.77 -16.44
CA GLU A 135 10.56 17.84 -17.55
C GLU A 135 10.67 16.37 -17.08
N GLN A 136 11.17 16.12 -15.88
CA GLN A 136 11.14 14.76 -15.33
C GLN A 136 9.71 14.31 -14.98
N TRP A 137 8.88 15.17 -14.39
CA TRP A 137 7.47 14.88 -14.13
C TRP A 137 6.71 14.53 -15.41
N LYS A 138 6.90 15.29 -16.50
CA LYS A 138 6.23 15.05 -17.78
C LYS A 138 6.51 13.67 -18.38
N LYS A 139 7.69 13.11 -18.11
CA LYS A 139 8.09 11.78 -18.60
C LYS A 139 7.41 10.63 -17.85
N LEU A 140 6.88 10.89 -16.66
CA LEU A 140 6.24 9.85 -15.87
C LEU A 140 4.98 9.36 -16.57
N ARG A 141 4.78 8.05 -16.54
CA ARG A 141 3.57 7.36 -16.98
C ARG A 141 2.86 6.82 -15.77
N ILE A 142 1.57 7.00 -15.71
CA ILE A 142 0.74 6.68 -14.54
C ILE A 142 -0.49 5.90 -14.94
N ILE A 143 -1.02 5.13 -13.98
CA ILE A 143 -2.27 4.38 -14.11
C ILE A 143 -3.05 4.42 -12.79
N LEU A 144 -4.37 4.58 -12.87
CA LEU A 144 -5.26 4.45 -11.72
C LEU A 144 -5.52 2.98 -11.41
N ILE A 145 -5.35 2.57 -10.14
CA ILE A 145 -5.44 1.17 -9.72
C ILE A 145 -6.56 0.88 -8.71
N ILE A 146 -7.38 1.87 -8.44
CA ILE A 146 -8.56 1.78 -7.59
C ILE A 146 -9.79 2.23 -8.37
N ASN A 147 -10.96 1.65 -8.08
CA ASN A 147 -12.20 2.12 -8.69
C ASN A 147 -12.45 3.58 -8.33
N ARG A 148 -12.83 4.40 -9.33
CA ARG A 148 -13.06 5.84 -9.17
C ARG A 148 -14.03 6.17 -8.03
N GLY A 149 -15.07 5.36 -7.87
CA GLY A 149 -16.09 5.52 -6.82
C GLY A 149 -15.64 5.11 -5.43
N ASP A 150 -14.54 4.35 -5.30
CA ASP A 150 -14.02 3.87 -4.02
C ASP A 150 -12.86 4.76 -3.50
N ILE A 151 -12.51 5.83 -4.20
CA ILE A 151 -11.43 6.75 -3.79
C ILE A 151 -11.87 7.54 -2.57
N VAL A 152 -11.13 7.37 -1.47
CA VAL A 152 -11.32 8.15 -0.25
C VAL A 152 -10.69 9.52 -0.45
N LYS A 153 -11.52 10.58 -0.46
CA LYS A 153 -11.09 11.97 -0.67
C LYS A 153 -10.58 12.65 0.61
N SER A 154 -9.83 11.92 1.40
CA SER A 154 -9.14 12.46 2.57
C SER A 154 -7.83 11.73 2.82
N ILE A 155 -6.93 12.39 3.51
CA ILE A 155 -5.72 11.82 4.08
C ILE A 155 -5.89 11.90 5.60
N SER A 156 -5.89 10.76 6.26
CA SER A 156 -5.89 10.69 7.71
C SER A 156 -4.54 10.16 8.18
N ASN A 157 -3.80 11.02 8.85
CA ASN A 157 -2.56 10.66 9.54
C ASN A 157 -2.65 11.26 10.95
N THR A 158 -1.74 12.14 11.37
CA THR A 158 -1.87 12.92 12.62
C THR A 158 -3.03 13.90 12.52
N LEU A 159 -3.20 14.49 11.37
CA LEU A 159 -4.32 15.37 11.02
C LEU A 159 -5.13 14.75 9.89
N THR A 160 -6.43 15.04 9.83
CA THR A 160 -7.27 14.69 8.69
C THR A 160 -7.39 15.89 7.76
N THR A 161 -6.97 15.71 6.51
CA THR A 161 -7.03 16.72 5.47
C THR A 161 -7.92 16.23 4.33
N ASN A 162 -8.95 16.98 3.98
CA ASN A 162 -9.79 16.66 2.84
C ASN A 162 -9.12 17.09 1.53
N LEU A 163 -9.24 16.26 0.50
CA LEU A 163 -8.80 16.57 -0.85
C LEU A 163 -9.86 17.42 -1.53
N LEU A 164 -9.44 18.53 -2.14
CA LEU A 164 -10.34 19.47 -2.80
C LEU A 164 -10.86 18.88 -4.12
N ASP A 165 -12.17 18.74 -4.25
CA ASP A 165 -12.82 18.15 -5.42
C ASP A 165 -12.43 18.89 -6.72
N GLU A 166 -12.33 20.21 -6.69
CA GLU A 166 -11.93 21.05 -7.82
C GLU A 166 -10.53 20.76 -8.37
N ILE A 167 -9.63 20.17 -7.54
CA ILE A 167 -8.28 19.77 -7.95
C ILE A 167 -8.24 18.30 -8.33
N PHE A 168 -8.80 17.43 -7.49
CA PHE A 168 -8.66 15.99 -7.64
C PHE A 168 -9.65 15.37 -8.64
N ASP A 169 -10.89 15.86 -8.73
CA ASP A 169 -11.87 15.27 -9.64
C ASP A 169 -11.48 15.40 -11.12
N PRO A 170 -11.01 16.54 -11.64
CA PRO A 170 -10.58 16.62 -13.03
C PRO A 170 -9.43 15.64 -13.37
N ILE A 171 -8.50 15.42 -12.44
CA ILE A 171 -7.39 14.45 -12.61
C ILE A 171 -7.95 13.02 -12.62
N LEU A 172 -8.76 12.68 -11.63
CA LEU A 172 -9.30 11.34 -11.45
C LEU A 172 -10.29 10.96 -12.54
N ASP A 173 -11.05 11.92 -13.09
CA ASP A 173 -11.99 11.69 -14.19
C ASP A 173 -11.25 11.32 -15.48
N ILE A 174 -10.10 11.95 -15.76
CA ILE A 174 -9.25 11.56 -16.90
C ILE A 174 -8.72 10.13 -16.69
N LEU A 175 -8.24 9.80 -15.47
CA LEU A 175 -7.66 8.51 -15.17
C LEU A 175 -8.71 7.38 -14.97
N SER A 176 -10.00 7.71 -14.95
CA SER A 176 -11.08 6.75 -14.71
C SER A 176 -11.34 5.79 -15.87
N ASP A 177 -10.69 6.00 -17.01
CA ASP A 177 -10.64 5.05 -18.11
C ASP A 177 -9.72 3.84 -17.81
N TYR A 178 -8.92 3.93 -16.72
CA TYR A 178 -7.93 2.93 -16.29
C TYR A 178 -6.86 2.64 -17.35
N GLN A 179 -6.61 3.57 -18.26
CA GLN A 179 -5.54 3.45 -19.24
C GLN A 179 -4.25 4.11 -18.71
N ILE A 180 -3.16 3.83 -19.42
CA ILE A 180 -1.86 4.45 -19.13
C ILE A 180 -1.87 5.86 -19.70
N HIS A 181 -1.61 6.85 -18.84
CA HIS A 181 -1.44 8.25 -19.25
C HIS A 181 -0.04 8.75 -18.94
N SER A 182 0.55 9.55 -19.82
CA SER A 182 1.72 10.33 -19.46
C SER A 182 1.29 11.57 -18.65
N VAL A 183 2.16 12.02 -17.74
CA VAL A 183 1.89 13.27 -17.02
C VAL A 183 1.83 14.45 -17.99
N ALA A 184 2.59 14.40 -19.11
CA ALA A 184 2.50 15.41 -20.17
C ALA A 184 1.08 15.50 -20.77
N ASP A 185 0.48 14.35 -21.16
CA ASP A 185 -0.90 14.29 -21.67
C ASP A 185 -1.92 14.81 -20.64
N LEU A 186 -1.72 14.44 -19.37
CA LEU A 186 -2.59 14.91 -18.28
C LEU A 186 -2.51 16.45 -18.13
N LEU A 187 -1.32 17.03 -18.21
CA LEU A 187 -1.14 18.47 -18.14
C LEU A 187 -1.82 19.20 -19.30
N GLU A 188 -1.74 18.67 -20.53
CA GLU A 188 -2.44 19.24 -21.71
C GLU A 188 -3.96 19.22 -21.53
N ARG A 189 -4.52 18.10 -21.06
CA ARG A 189 -5.98 17.97 -20.83
C ARG A 189 -6.50 18.84 -19.67
N LEU A 190 -5.63 19.16 -18.71
CA LEU A 190 -5.94 20.02 -17.56
C LEU A 190 -5.52 21.48 -17.75
N GLU A 191 -5.02 21.84 -18.94
CA GLU A 191 -4.58 23.19 -19.24
C GLU A 191 -5.64 24.23 -18.85
N ASN A 192 -5.19 25.28 -18.14
CA ASN A 192 -6.04 26.36 -17.62
C ASN A 192 -7.11 25.98 -16.57
N LYS A 193 -7.16 24.73 -16.11
CA LYS A 193 -8.09 24.29 -15.05
C LYS A 193 -7.43 24.26 -13.68
N VAL A 194 -6.19 23.76 -13.64
CA VAL A 194 -5.41 23.58 -12.39
C VAL A 194 -3.96 24.01 -12.65
N GLU A 195 -3.37 24.70 -11.69
CA GLU A 195 -1.97 25.13 -11.76
C GLU A 195 -1.01 23.92 -11.72
N ILE A 196 0.09 23.94 -12.49
CA ILE A 196 1.00 22.82 -12.72
C ILE A 196 1.61 22.24 -11.42
N ASN A 197 2.04 23.07 -10.49
CA ASN A 197 2.61 22.59 -9.23
C ASN A 197 1.54 21.95 -8.33
N THR A 198 0.30 22.44 -8.44
CA THR A 198 -0.87 21.85 -7.78
C THR A 198 -1.16 20.46 -8.33
N ILE A 199 -1.06 20.26 -9.65
CA ILE A 199 -1.20 18.93 -10.28
C ILE A 199 -0.10 18.00 -9.77
N PHE A 200 1.16 18.42 -9.74
CA PHE A 200 2.25 17.57 -9.24
C PHE A 200 2.04 17.19 -7.78
N THR A 201 1.59 18.15 -6.96
CA THR A 201 1.26 17.89 -5.55
C THR A 201 0.11 16.88 -5.44
N ALA A 202 -0.95 17.03 -6.22
CA ALA A 202 -2.08 16.11 -6.24
C ALA A 202 -1.65 14.70 -6.68
N LEU A 203 -0.82 14.58 -7.72
CA LEU A 203 -0.27 13.30 -8.16
C LEU A 203 0.60 12.66 -7.08
N ALA A 204 1.48 13.42 -6.41
CA ALA A 204 2.30 12.90 -5.32
C ALA A 204 1.44 12.39 -4.14
N ILE A 205 0.33 13.07 -3.85
CA ILE A 205 -0.64 12.62 -2.85
C ILE A 205 -1.32 11.32 -3.29
N LEU A 206 -1.78 11.23 -4.54
CA LEU A 206 -2.40 10.00 -5.07
C LEU A 206 -1.41 8.82 -5.10
N PHE A 207 -0.13 9.05 -5.40
CA PHE A 207 0.93 8.05 -5.24
C PHE A 207 1.08 7.60 -3.79
N GLY A 208 1.15 8.54 -2.86
CA GLY A 208 1.30 8.26 -1.44
C GLY A 208 0.10 7.51 -0.86
N LYS A 209 -1.13 7.80 -1.33
CA LYS A 209 -2.36 7.06 -1.02
C LYS A 209 -2.41 5.69 -1.68
N LYS A 210 -1.56 5.44 -2.66
CA LYS A 210 -1.54 4.25 -3.49
C LYS A 210 -2.75 4.11 -4.42
N ASP A 211 -3.40 5.19 -4.78
CA ASP A 211 -4.52 5.21 -5.72
C ASP A 211 -4.02 5.12 -7.17
N ILE A 212 -2.85 5.67 -7.47
CA ILE A 212 -2.16 5.56 -8.77
C ILE A 212 -0.79 4.89 -8.63
N ARG A 213 -0.28 4.39 -9.76
CA ARG A 213 1.05 3.77 -9.86
C ARG A 213 1.84 4.32 -11.05
N LEU A 214 3.16 4.26 -10.93
CA LEU A 214 4.06 4.46 -12.06
C LEU A 214 4.00 3.25 -12.99
N VAL A 215 4.16 3.52 -14.27
CA VAL A 215 4.12 2.52 -15.34
C VAL A 215 5.51 2.40 -15.95
N GLN A 216 5.94 1.17 -16.23
CA GLN A 216 7.19 0.86 -16.90
C GLN A 216 7.14 1.21 -18.40
N ASP A 217 8.29 1.27 -19.03
CA ASP A 217 8.41 1.46 -20.49
C ASP A 217 7.81 0.27 -21.25
N ASP A 218 7.28 0.50 -22.45
CA ASP A 218 6.54 -0.52 -23.21
C ASP A 218 7.41 -1.71 -23.61
N ASP A 219 8.69 -1.49 -23.89
CA ASP A 219 9.66 -2.56 -24.17
C ASP A 219 9.91 -3.44 -22.95
N ILE A 220 9.99 -2.85 -21.76
CA ILE A 220 10.10 -3.57 -20.50
C ILE A 220 8.84 -4.39 -20.24
N ILE A 221 7.65 -3.76 -20.39
CA ILE A 221 6.36 -4.45 -20.23
C ILE A 221 6.29 -5.67 -21.14
N ALA A 222 6.60 -5.51 -22.44
CA ALA A 222 6.58 -6.58 -23.41
C ALA A 222 7.57 -7.71 -23.05
N GLN A 223 8.76 -7.36 -22.60
CA GLN A 223 9.80 -8.32 -22.22
C GLN A 223 9.42 -9.16 -21.00
N VAL A 224 8.78 -8.55 -19.98
CA VAL A 224 8.49 -9.23 -18.70
C VAL A 224 7.12 -9.92 -18.67
N LYS A 225 6.17 -9.51 -19.53
CA LYS A 225 4.79 -10.06 -19.57
C LYS A 225 4.75 -11.59 -19.57
N PRO A 226 5.50 -12.33 -20.43
CA PRO A 226 5.42 -13.79 -20.43
C PRO A 226 5.86 -14.44 -19.11
N ARG A 227 6.83 -13.83 -18.42
CA ARG A 227 7.29 -14.29 -17.10
C ARG A 227 6.26 -14.00 -16.02
N CYS A 228 5.66 -12.80 -16.02
CA CYS A 228 4.58 -12.45 -15.12
C CYS A 228 3.37 -13.38 -15.31
N ASP A 229 2.98 -13.68 -16.55
CA ASP A 229 1.88 -14.60 -16.84
C ASP A 229 2.14 -16.02 -16.29
N THR A 230 3.37 -16.51 -16.46
CA THR A 230 3.77 -17.82 -15.92
C THR A 230 3.74 -17.83 -14.39
N LEU A 231 4.26 -16.78 -13.76
CA LEU A 231 4.25 -16.61 -12.31
C LEU A 231 2.82 -16.50 -11.77
N ASN A 232 2.00 -15.65 -12.38
CA ASN A 232 0.61 -15.44 -11.98
C ASN A 232 -0.21 -16.72 -12.11
N ARG A 233 -0.04 -17.48 -13.19
CA ARG A 233 -0.70 -18.77 -13.36
C ARG A 233 -0.35 -19.74 -12.24
N TYR A 234 0.93 -19.80 -11.85
CA TYR A 234 1.35 -20.64 -10.73
C TYR A 234 0.78 -20.15 -9.40
N LEU A 235 0.96 -18.88 -9.07
CA LEU A 235 0.50 -18.31 -7.78
C LEU A 235 -1.01 -18.44 -7.63
N ILE A 236 -1.78 -17.99 -8.63
CA ILE A 236 -3.24 -17.99 -8.59
C ILE A 236 -3.80 -19.42 -8.51
N SER A 237 -3.13 -20.42 -9.13
CA SER A 237 -3.55 -21.82 -9.00
C SER A 237 -3.61 -22.29 -7.54
N LYS A 238 -2.83 -21.66 -6.63
CA LYS A 238 -2.78 -22.01 -5.20
C LYS A 238 -3.94 -21.45 -4.38
N VAL A 239 -4.76 -20.56 -4.96
CA VAL A 239 -5.95 -20.06 -4.24
C VAL A 239 -6.93 -21.18 -3.86
N LYS A 240 -6.95 -22.26 -4.63
CA LYS A 240 -7.76 -23.47 -4.32
C LYS A 240 -7.42 -24.09 -2.96
N ASP A 241 -6.21 -23.85 -2.45
CA ASP A 241 -5.78 -24.35 -1.15
C ASP A 241 -6.12 -23.38 0.00
N PHE A 242 -6.76 -22.24 -0.35
CA PHE A 242 -7.16 -21.16 0.57
C PHE A 242 -6.01 -20.61 1.43
N GLY A 243 -4.77 -20.73 0.94
CA GLY A 243 -3.59 -20.15 1.54
C GLY A 243 -3.29 -18.74 1.02
N ASP A 244 -2.39 -18.03 1.68
CA ASP A 244 -2.05 -16.65 1.31
C ASP A 244 -1.27 -16.54 0.00
N ILE A 245 -0.54 -17.59 -0.40
CA ILE A 245 0.26 -17.60 -1.64
C ILE A 245 -0.62 -17.35 -2.88
N GLY A 246 -1.83 -17.90 -2.93
CA GLY A 246 -2.77 -17.74 -4.05
C GLY A 246 -3.38 -16.34 -4.16
N LYS A 247 -3.08 -15.44 -3.23
CA LYS A 247 -3.66 -14.09 -3.16
C LYS A 247 -2.67 -13.00 -3.58
N ILE A 248 -1.76 -13.32 -4.49
CA ILE A 248 -0.75 -12.39 -4.99
C ILE A 248 -0.69 -12.50 -6.50
N ALA A 249 -0.58 -11.36 -7.20
CA ALA A 249 -0.34 -11.31 -8.63
C ALA A 249 0.73 -10.26 -8.96
N ALA A 250 1.54 -10.53 -9.98
CA ALA A 250 2.54 -9.61 -10.50
C ALA A 250 1.97 -8.85 -11.70
N SER A 251 2.17 -7.54 -11.74
CA SER A 251 1.83 -6.71 -12.89
C SER A 251 3.08 -6.42 -13.73
N PRO A 252 3.09 -6.77 -15.01
CA PRO A 252 4.15 -6.36 -15.92
C PRO A 252 4.12 -4.85 -16.19
N VAL A 253 2.96 -4.21 -16.03
CA VAL A 253 2.75 -2.79 -16.32
C VAL A 253 3.41 -1.90 -15.27
N THR A 254 3.23 -2.20 -14.00
CA THR A 254 3.82 -1.40 -12.90
C THR A 254 5.13 -1.98 -12.37
N GLY A 255 5.44 -3.24 -12.67
CA GLY A 255 6.57 -3.96 -12.08
C GLY A 255 6.39 -4.32 -10.60
N GLU A 256 5.16 -4.21 -10.08
CA GLU A 256 4.82 -4.45 -8.68
C GLU A 256 4.02 -5.73 -8.48
N GLY A 257 4.00 -6.22 -7.24
CA GLY A 257 3.08 -7.26 -6.78
C GLY A 257 1.81 -6.67 -6.17
N PHE A 258 0.68 -7.26 -6.48
CA PHE A 258 -0.63 -6.87 -5.95
C PHE A 258 -1.18 -7.94 -5.04
N LEU A 259 -1.58 -7.54 -3.83
CA LEU A 259 -2.38 -8.38 -2.95
C LEU A 259 -3.81 -8.43 -3.47
N LEU A 260 -4.35 -9.64 -3.52
CA LEU A 260 -5.70 -9.94 -3.97
C LEU A 260 -6.56 -10.39 -2.80
N THR A 261 -7.82 -10.05 -2.82
CA THR A 261 -8.79 -10.76 -1.99
C THR A 261 -8.94 -12.20 -2.51
N GLU A 262 -9.46 -13.08 -1.68
CA GLU A 262 -9.73 -14.48 -2.07
C GLU A 262 -10.65 -14.54 -3.30
N PHE A 263 -11.68 -13.69 -3.35
CA PHE A 263 -12.61 -13.64 -4.47
C PHE A 263 -11.98 -13.09 -5.76
N GLU A 264 -11.16 -12.04 -5.68
CA GLU A 264 -10.40 -11.55 -6.83
C GLU A 264 -9.54 -12.69 -7.41
N ALA A 265 -8.81 -13.40 -6.56
CA ALA A 265 -7.96 -14.51 -6.99
C ALA A 265 -8.78 -15.68 -7.61
N LEU A 266 -9.94 -16.01 -7.08
CA LEU A 266 -10.83 -17.04 -7.64
C LEU A 266 -11.43 -16.62 -8.98
N CYS A 267 -11.81 -15.34 -9.15
CA CYS A 267 -12.27 -14.80 -10.43
C CYS A 267 -11.14 -14.82 -11.47
N ILE A 268 -9.92 -14.42 -11.08
CA ILE A 268 -8.74 -14.48 -11.97
C ILE A 268 -8.46 -15.94 -12.34
N LEU A 269 -8.58 -16.89 -11.40
CA LEU A 269 -8.40 -18.31 -11.69
C LEU A 269 -9.43 -18.82 -12.71
N ALA A 270 -10.71 -18.43 -12.58
CA ALA A 270 -11.75 -18.78 -13.53
C ALA A 270 -11.42 -18.26 -14.94
N ASN A 271 -10.97 -16.99 -15.04
CA ASN A 271 -10.52 -16.39 -16.28
C ASN A 271 -9.32 -17.14 -16.88
N GLN A 272 -8.27 -17.41 -16.10
CA GLN A 272 -7.09 -18.18 -16.55
C GLN A 272 -7.43 -19.62 -16.97
N SER A 273 -8.49 -20.18 -16.39
CA SER A 273 -9.03 -21.50 -16.73
C SER A 273 -9.93 -21.46 -17.98
N LYS A 274 -10.08 -20.28 -18.61
CA LYS A 274 -10.92 -20.05 -19.81
C LYS A 274 -12.38 -20.44 -19.59
N ILE A 275 -12.88 -20.26 -18.37
CA ILE A 275 -14.29 -20.44 -18.03
C ILE A 275 -15.05 -19.21 -18.48
N ASP A 276 -16.20 -19.39 -19.13
CA ASP A 276 -17.09 -18.29 -19.50
C ASP A 276 -17.56 -17.54 -18.24
N GLN A 277 -17.65 -16.22 -18.32
CA GLN A 277 -17.92 -15.35 -17.16
C GLN A 277 -19.26 -15.65 -16.47
N ASP A 278 -20.27 -16.10 -17.20
CA ASP A 278 -21.56 -16.54 -16.68
C ASP A 278 -21.45 -17.82 -15.81
N LYS A 279 -20.42 -18.62 -16.02
CA LYS A 279 -20.16 -19.87 -15.28
C LYS A 279 -19.19 -19.71 -14.11
N TRP A 280 -18.68 -18.52 -13.85
CA TRP A 280 -17.70 -18.27 -12.76
C TRP A 280 -18.29 -18.60 -11.39
N THR A 281 -19.57 -18.33 -11.18
CA THR A 281 -20.26 -18.61 -9.90
C THR A 281 -20.24 -20.11 -9.60
N ASP A 282 -20.62 -20.94 -10.55
CA ASP A 282 -20.65 -22.40 -10.40
C ASP A 282 -19.23 -22.96 -10.21
N PHE A 283 -18.26 -22.47 -11.01
CA PHE A 283 -16.85 -22.84 -10.88
C PHE A 283 -16.28 -22.54 -9.50
N ILE A 284 -16.55 -21.37 -8.95
CA ILE A 284 -16.09 -20.97 -7.61
C ILE A 284 -16.81 -21.82 -6.56
N TRP A 285 -18.12 -22.05 -6.70
CA TRP A 285 -18.87 -22.87 -5.78
C TRP A 285 -18.35 -24.32 -5.73
N ASP A 286 -17.99 -24.91 -6.86
CA ASP A 286 -17.38 -26.24 -6.91
C ASP A 286 -16.06 -26.33 -6.14
N ILE A 287 -15.24 -25.27 -6.18
CA ILE A 287 -14.03 -25.19 -5.36
C ILE A 287 -14.39 -25.17 -3.87
N PHE A 288 -15.39 -24.41 -3.47
CA PHE A 288 -15.85 -24.33 -2.07
C PHE A 288 -16.38 -25.69 -1.60
N LYS A 289 -17.20 -26.36 -2.40
CA LYS A 289 -17.72 -27.69 -2.08
C LYS A 289 -16.60 -28.72 -1.89
N THR A 290 -15.61 -28.72 -2.78
CA THR A 290 -14.49 -29.67 -2.72
C THR A 290 -13.68 -29.54 -1.41
N LYS A 291 -13.67 -28.35 -0.81
CA LYS A 291 -12.96 -28.05 0.45
C LYS A 291 -13.88 -27.98 1.67
N ASN A 292 -15.13 -28.38 1.55
CA ASN A 292 -16.17 -28.30 2.59
C ASN A 292 -16.26 -26.89 3.20
N ARG A 293 -16.13 -25.84 2.38
CA ARG A 293 -16.23 -24.44 2.79
C ARG A 293 -17.59 -23.84 2.46
N LEU A 294 -18.01 -22.92 3.29
CA LEU A 294 -19.23 -22.15 3.13
C LEU A 294 -18.90 -20.66 3.18
N MET A 295 -19.73 -19.85 2.54
CA MET A 295 -19.64 -18.42 2.60
C MET A 295 -19.98 -17.89 3.99
N ILE A 296 -19.37 -16.76 4.33
CA ILE A 296 -19.69 -16.01 5.53
C ILE A 296 -20.23 -14.65 5.09
N LYS A 297 -21.41 -14.29 5.59
CA LYS A 297 -22.04 -13.00 5.38
C LYS A 297 -22.40 -12.38 6.72
N ASP A 298 -21.98 -11.16 6.96
CA ASP A 298 -22.24 -10.42 8.21
C ASP A 298 -21.87 -11.21 9.49
N GLY A 299 -20.74 -11.96 9.42
CA GLY A 299 -20.25 -12.80 10.52
C GLY A 299 -20.99 -14.13 10.71
N LYS A 300 -21.95 -14.47 9.84
CA LYS A 300 -22.73 -15.73 9.89
C LYS A 300 -22.35 -16.62 8.72
N THR A 301 -22.13 -17.91 8.99
CA THR A 301 -21.91 -18.92 7.97
C THR A 301 -23.25 -19.24 7.28
N LEU A 302 -23.26 -19.21 5.94
CA LEU A 302 -24.43 -19.55 5.13
C LEU A 302 -24.52 -21.05 4.96
N THR A 303 -25.61 -21.67 5.43
CA THR A 303 -25.78 -23.14 5.38
C THR A 303 -26.49 -23.63 4.12
N GLU A 304 -27.34 -22.79 3.53
CA GLU A 304 -28.10 -23.12 2.34
C GLU A 304 -27.29 -22.91 1.05
N GLU A 305 -27.32 -23.87 0.13
CA GLU A 305 -26.60 -23.78 -1.15
C GLU A 305 -26.98 -22.51 -1.94
N LYS A 306 -28.29 -22.22 -2.00
CA LYS A 306 -28.83 -21.08 -2.71
C LYS A 306 -28.25 -19.73 -2.17
N GLU A 307 -28.09 -19.62 -0.85
CA GLU A 307 -27.52 -18.43 -0.22
C GLU A 307 -26.03 -18.30 -0.53
N ASN A 308 -25.31 -19.41 -0.52
CA ASN A 308 -23.90 -19.45 -0.89
C ASN A 308 -23.69 -19.00 -2.35
N LEU A 309 -24.47 -19.55 -3.29
CA LEU A 309 -24.42 -19.16 -4.70
C LEU A 309 -24.73 -17.67 -4.90
N ALA A 310 -25.77 -17.17 -4.23
CA ALA A 310 -26.12 -15.75 -4.31
C ALA A 310 -25.02 -14.82 -3.79
N GLU A 311 -24.33 -15.23 -2.73
CA GLU A 311 -23.23 -14.42 -2.16
C GLU A 311 -21.96 -14.49 -3.05
N ILE A 312 -21.67 -15.65 -3.65
CA ILE A 312 -20.59 -15.79 -4.65
C ILE A 312 -20.90 -14.92 -5.87
N GLU A 313 -22.13 -14.97 -6.38
CA GLU A 313 -22.58 -14.15 -7.51
C GLU A 313 -22.43 -12.66 -7.23
N ARG A 314 -22.81 -12.23 -6.04
CA ARG A 314 -22.64 -10.84 -5.60
C ARG A 314 -21.17 -10.40 -5.63
N ASN A 315 -20.27 -11.20 -5.07
CA ASN A 315 -18.83 -10.89 -5.03
C ASN A 315 -18.20 -10.92 -6.44
N LYS A 316 -18.63 -11.88 -7.31
CA LYS A 316 -18.22 -11.90 -8.72
C LYS A 316 -18.64 -10.62 -9.45
N ASN A 317 -19.87 -10.17 -9.27
CA ASN A 317 -20.38 -8.96 -9.93
C ASN A 317 -19.63 -7.70 -9.44
N LEU A 318 -19.32 -7.59 -8.15
CA LEU A 318 -18.47 -6.53 -7.61
C LEU A 318 -17.06 -6.54 -8.24
N PHE A 319 -16.47 -7.73 -8.42
CA PHE A 319 -15.17 -7.85 -9.10
C PHE A 319 -15.25 -7.37 -10.55
N ILE A 320 -16.27 -7.81 -11.30
CA ILE A 320 -16.45 -7.42 -12.70
C ILE A 320 -16.64 -5.90 -12.83
N GLU A 321 -17.50 -5.32 -11.99
CA GLU A 321 -17.80 -3.89 -12.02
C GLU A 321 -16.59 -3.03 -11.63
N LYS A 322 -15.87 -3.41 -10.56
CA LYS A 322 -14.91 -2.52 -9.92
C LYS A 322 -13.45 -2.86 -10.19
N ARG A 323 -13.13 -4.10 -10.52
CA ARG A 323 -11.75 -4.57 -10.54
C ARG A 323 -11.28 -5.16 -11.86
N LEU A 324 -12.17 -5.79 -12.62
CA LEU A 324 -11.80 -6.52 -13.84
C LEU A 324 -11.01 -5.63 -14.81
N LYS A 325 -11.54 -4.45 -15.15
CA LYS A 325 -10.89 -3.52 -16.08
C LYS A 325 -9.53 -3.05 -15.57
N ILE A 326 -9.41 -2.82 -14.25
CA ILE A 326 -8.14 -2.43 -13.62
C ILE A 326 -7.11 -3.55 -13.77
N PHE A 327 -7.47 -4.80 -13.49
CA PHE A 327 -6.55 -5.93 -13.61
C PHE A 327 -6.18 -6.25 -15.07
N GLN A 328 -7.08 -6.00 -16.02
CA GLN A 328 -6.77 -6.06 -17.45
C GLN A 328 -5.74 -5.00 -17.83
N SER A 329 -5.94 -3.75 -17.43
CA SER A 329 -5.00 -2.65 -17.68
C SER A 329 -3.64 -2.84 -16.99
N LEU A 330 -3.60 -3.56 -15.87
CA LEU A 330 -2.38 -3.97 -15.18
C LEU A 330 -1.68 -5.18 -15.84
N GLY A 331 -2.26 -5.78 -16.87
CA GLY A 331 -1.72 -6.97 -17.54
C GLY A 331 -1.74 -8.24 -16.67
N ILE A 332 -2.58 -8.29 -15.64
CA ILE A 332 -2.76 -9.46 -14.75
C ILE A 332 -3.78 -10.43 -15.34
N ILE A 333 -4.77 -9.93 -16.05
CA ILE A 333 -5.82 -10.66 -16.77
C ILE A 333 -5.75 -10.27 -18.25
N ASP A 334 -5.97 -11.23 -19.14
CA ASP A 334 -6.08 -10.99 -20.57
C ASP A 334 -7.49 -10.51 -20.97
#